data_7a8a623ff6e2bcabe7ff6a17fec79d57
#
_entry.id   7a8a623ff6e2bcabe7ff6a17fec79d57
#
_cell.length_a   1.000
_cell.length_b   1.000
_cell.length_c   1.000
_cell.angle_alpha   90.00
_cell.angle_beta   90.00
_cell.angle_gamma   90.00
#
_symmetry.space_group_name_H-M   'P 1'
#
loop_
_entity.id
_entity.type
_entity.pdbx_description
1 polymer ?
#
loop_
_entity_poly.entity_id
_entity_poly.type
_entity_poly.pdbx_seq_one_letter_code
_entity_poly.pdbx_strand_id
1 'polypeptide(L)'
;VWVCCRGVLKRNDEGEPVIFAGVVTDLGSKGKIDYTTGLFTNRECEKEVGRIFENEENAEGGILLLGLDDFVRINDLNSHIFGDAVLRQFAQSVQQLLPSEAAMYRFDGDEFAIVYPGAGEEELRALYQKIHAYCNRPHKIDDSSYFLTVSVGVAIMGKDGSGYQELLTCALSALEVSKQNGKNTVTFFSQDMMHTRRRALELSSRLQLSVMNGMKSFHLVYQPFVHSETLRVSGAEALLRWSCESYGVVSPVEFIPLLEACGLIVPVGKWVLEEAVRTCKKWLRYQPDFIMNVNISYLQMLDESFIDFVRQILNQYDLPPAHIDRKS
;
A
#
# COMPACT_ATOMS: atom_id res chain seq x y z
N VAL A 1 16.35 1.90 36.63
CA VAL A 1 15.10 2.52 36.11
C VAL A 1 15.44 3.94 35.70
N TRP A 2 15.24 4.30 34.42
CA TRP A 2 15.40 5.66 33.93
C TRP A 2 14.05 6.33 33.93
N VAL A 3 13.91 7.49 34.59
CA VAL A 3 12.67 8.27 34.62
C VAL A 3 12.90 9.65 34.01
N CYS A 4 11.93 10.14 33.26
CA CYS A 4 11.90 11.52 32.81
C CYS A 4 10.92 12.30 33.69
N CYS A 5 11.42 13.32 34.36
CA CYS A 5 10.60 14.24 35.17
C CYS A 5 10.43 15.55 34.41
N ARG A 6 9.18 15.93 34.14
CA ARG A 6 8.83 17.26 33.64
C ARG A 6 7.95 17.94 34.69
N GLY A 7 8.33 19.12 35.12
CA GLY A 7 7.55 19.83 36.14
C GLY A 7 7.61 21.32 35.99
N VAL A 8 6.64 21.98 36.59
CA VAL A 8 6.54 23.43 36.70
C VAL A 8 6.72 23.80 38.18
N LEU A 9 7.64 24.71 38.44
CA LEU A 9 7.87 25.27 39.77
C LEU A 9 7.20 26.65 39.86
N LYS A 10 6.22 26.78 40.75
CA LYS A 10 5.60 28.07 41.06
C LYS A 10 6.27 28.65 42.30
N ARG A 11 6.66 29.91 42.21
CA ARG A 11 7.30 30.67 43.30
C ARG A 11 6.33 31.73 43.85
N ASN A 12 6.49 32.08 45.12
CA ASN A 12 5.77 33.23 45.72
C ASN A 12 6.42 34.58 45.29
N ASP A 13 5.87 35.66 45.73
CA ASP A 13 6.35 37.01 45.41
C ASP A 13 7.75 37.31 45.98
N GLU A 14 8.22 36.51 46.92
CA GLU A 14 9.55 36.58 47.55
C GLU A 14 10.56 35.66 46.83
N GLY A 15 10.12 34.95 45.76
CA GLY A 15 10.97 34.08 44.92
C GLY A 15 11.16 32.68 45.52
N GLU A 16 10.51 32.32 46.62
CA GLU A 16 10.60 31.00 47.21
C GLU A 16 9.70 29.98 46.51
N PRO A 17 10.12 28.73 46.37
CA PRO A 17 9.32 27.69 45.73
C PRO A 17 8.13 27.29 46.60
N VAL A 18 6.91 27.44 46.07
CA VAL A 18 5.65 27.15 46.80
C VAL A 18 5.03 25.83 46.31
N ILE A 19 5.06 25.60 45.04
CA ILE A 19 4.47 24.39 44.43
C ILE A 19 5.41 23.87 43.34
N PHE A 20 5.73 22.58 43.41
CA PHE A 20 6.28 21.81 42.29
C PHE A 20 5.24 20.79 41.87
N ALA A 21 4.69 20.96 40.65
CA ALA A 21 3.79 19.99 40.04
C ALA A 21 4.48 19.41 38.82
N GLY A 22 4.54 18.11 38.72
CA GLY A 22 5.24 17.45 37.61
C GLY A 22 4.70 16.07 37.32
N VAL A 23 5.05 15.58 36.10
CA VAL A 23 4.79 14.22 35.63
C VAL A 23 6.11 13.46 35.63
N VAL A 24 6.15 12.37 36.36
CA VAL A 24 7.26 11.42 36.33
C VAL A 24 6.88 10.31 35.32
N THR A 25 7.67 10.14 34.29
CA THR A 25 7.47 9.10 33.29
C THR A 25 8.61 8.09 33.43
N ASP A 26 8.27 6.83 33.67
CA ASP A 26 9.23 5.72 33.63
C ASP A 26 9.67 5.49 32.18
N LEU A 27 10.95 5.72 31.89
CA LEU A 27 11.54 5.50 30.58
C LEU A 27 11.96 4.04 30.38
N GLY A 28 12.00 3.23 31.44
CA GLY A 28 12.37 1.82 31.37
C GLY A 28 11.26 0.94 30.78
N SER A 29 10.01 1.36 30.93
CA SER A 29 8.83 0.71 30.35
C SER A 29 8.32 1.38 29.05
N LYS A 30 8.75 2.63 28.77
CA LYS A 30 8.43 3.31 27.52
C LYS A 30 9.06 2.58 26.35
N GLY A 31 8.23 1.94 25.56
CA GLY A 31 8.62 1.24 24.33
C GLY A 31 8.50 -0.28 24.39
N LYS A 32 8.11 -0.88 25.53
CA LYS A 32 7.86 -2.33 25.61
C LYS A 32 6.42 -2.69 25.32
N ILE A 33 5.45 -1.88 25.77
CA ILE A 33 4.03 -2.15 25.67
C ILE A 33 3.35 -0.99 24.93
N ASP A 34 2.51 -1.34 23.97
CA ASP A 34 1.59 -0.42 23.31
C ASP A 34 0.41 -0.10 24.21
N TYR A 35 0.19 1.18 24.50
CA TYR A 35 -0.84 1.61 25.46
C TYR A 35 -2.27 1.45 24.95
N THR A 36 -2.46 1.43 23.65
CA THR A 36 -3.79 1.25 23.03
C THR A 36 -4.26 -0.17 23.14
N THR A 37 -3.40 -1.13 22.85
CA THR A 37 -3.75 -2.56 22.75
C THR A 37 -3.31 -3.39 23.95
N GLY A 38 -2.33 -2.92 24.73
CA GLY A 38 -1.69 -3.69 25.81
C GLY A 38 -0.70 -4.74 25.34
N LEU A 39 -0.47 -4.87 24.05
CA LEU A 39 0.49 -5.80 23.48
C LEU A 39 1.93 -5.31 23.67
N PHE A 40 2.87 -6.24 23.62
CA PHE A 40 4.28 -5.88 23.44
C PHE A 40 4.50 -5.24 22.07
N THR A 41 5.48 -4.32 22.00
CA THR A 41 5.83 -3.63 20.78
C THR A 41 6.71 -4.47 19.88
N ASN A 42 6.89 -4.05 18.63
CA ASN A 42 7.79 -4.59 17.64
C ASN A 42 9.23 -4.81 18.20
N ARG A 43 9.73 -3.92 19.07
CA ARG A 43 11.05 -4.08 19.69
C ARG A 43 11.17 -5.33 20.59
N GLU A 44 10.10 -5.70 21.26
CA GLU A 44 10.09 -6.94 22.04
C GLU A 44 9.90 -8.16 21.12
N CYS A 45 9.17 -8.02 19.99
CA CYS A 45 9.12 -9.01 18.93
C CYS A 45 10.52 -9.34 18.37
N GLU A 46 11.32 -8.31 18.05
CA GLU A 46 12.69 -8.45 17.58
C GLU A 46 13.56 -9.25 18.57
N LYS A 47 13.46 -8.93 19.85
CA LYS A 47 14.20 -9.64 20.89
C LYS A 47 13.79 -11.10 21.03
N GLU A 48 12.49 -11.37 20.92
CA GLU A 48 11.99 -12.74 21.05
C GLU A 48 12.41 -13.59 19.86
N VAL A 49 12.29 -13.09 18.65
CA VAL A 49 12.80 -13.79 17.46
C VAL A 49 14.31 -13.99 17.55
N GLY A 50 15.06 -12.97 18.03
CA GLY A 50 16.50 -13.11 18.26
C GLY A 50 16.84 -14.25 19.21
N ARG A 51 16.11 -14.38 20.34
CA ARG A 51 16.31 -15.47 21.31
C ARG A 51 16.00 -16.85 20.72
N ILE A 52 14.97 -16.96 19.84
CA ILE A 52 14.64 -18.23 19.19
C ILE A 52 15.83 -18.69 18.34
N PHE A 53 16.40 -17.80 17.52
CA PHE A 53 17.57 -18.12 16.70
C PHE A 53 18.87 -18.35 17.50
N GLU A 54 19.04 -17.71 18.68
CA GLU A 54 20.18 -17.93 19.54
C GLU A 54 20.14 -19.29 20.25
N ASN A 55 18.93 -19.79 20.54
CA ASN A 55 18.76 -21.03 21.31
C ASN A 55 18.58 -22.29 20.45
N GLU A 56 18.25 -22.14 19.18
CA GLU A 56 17.96 -23.26 18.28
C GLU A 56 18.77 -23.12 16.97
N GLU A 57 19.70 -24.06 16.70
CA GLU A 57 20.47 -24.13 15.45
C GLU A 57 19.57 -24.28 14.22
N ASN A 58 18.39 -24.90 14.37
CA ASN A 58 17.37 -25.05 13.35
C ASN A 58 16.04 -24.48 13.88
N ALA A 59 15.96 -23.16 14.01
CA ALA A 59 14.74 -22.49 14.46
C ALA A 59 13.59 -22.75 13.47
N GLU A 60 12.57 -23.47 13.92
CA GLU A 60 11.32 -23.68 13.18
C GLU A 60 10.25 -22.72 13.67
N GLY A 61 9.30 -22.39 12.80
CA GLY A 61 8.22 -21.50 13.12
C GLY A 61 7.95 -20.47 12.02
N GLY A 62 7.19 -19.43 12.36
CA GLY A 62 6.91 -18.36 11.42
C GLY A 62 6.55 -17.04 12.08
N ILE A 63 6.69 -15.99 11.30
CA ILE A 63 6.18 -14.67 11.59
C ILE A 63 5.03 -14.35 10.64
N LEU A 64 3.88 -13.94 11.21
CA LEU A 64 2.74 -13.42 10.45
C LEU A 64 2.67 -11.91 10.71
N LEU A 65 2.72 -11.12 9.66
CA LEU A 65 2.40 -9.70 9.72
C LEU A 65 0.96 -9.50 9.25
N LEU A 66 0.16 -8.90 10.10
CA LEU A 66 -1.24 -8.61 9.86
C LEU A 66 -1.41 -7.11 9.68
N GLY A 67 -2.08 -6.70 8.61
CA GLY A 67 -2.51 -5.31 8.40
C GLY A 67 -4.03 -5.25 8.31
N LEU A 68 -4.66 -4.39 9.11
CA LEU A 68 -6.10 -4.18 9.04
C LEU A 68 -6.43 -3.39 7.77
N ASP A 69 -7.28 -3.95 6.92
CA ASP A 69 -7.60 -3.34 5.64
C ASP A 69 -8.49 -2.10 5.83
N ASP A 70 -8.14 -1.03 5.10
CA ASP A 70 -8.89 0.24 5.09
C ASP A 70 -9.15 0.86 6.48
N PHE A 71 -8.26 0.62 7.46
CA PHE A 71 -8.41 1.10 8.84
C PHE A 71 -8.49 2.64 8.92
N VAL A 72 -7.79 3.36 8.04
CA VAL A 72 -7.90 4.83 7.93
C VAL A 72 -9.36 5.25 7.73
N ARG A 73 -10.12 4.52 6.90
CA ARG A 73 -11.54 4.80 6.65
C ARG A 73 -12.40 4.61 7.91
N ILE A 74 -12.03 3.68 8.78
CA ILE A 74 -12.71 3.49 10.09
C ILE A 74 -12.52 4.74 10.95
N ASN A 75 -11.32 5.32 10.99
CA ASN A 75 -11.02 6.57 11.70
C ASN A 75 -11.75 7.77 11.10
N ASP A 76 -11.76 7.89 9.79
CA ASP A 76 -12.39 9.01 9.07
C ASP A 76 -13.92 9.04 9.27
N LEU A 77 -14.56 7.88 9.29
CA LEU A 77 -16.01 7.76 9.43
C LEU A 77 -16.50 7.90 10.87
N ASN A 78 -15.66 7.63 11.88
CA ASN A 78 -16.07 7.62 13.27
C ASN A 78 -15.27 8.61 14.12
N SER A 79 -14.09 8.22 14.55
CA SER A 79 -13.08 9.03 15.24
C SER A 79 -11.85 8.20 15.56
N HIS A 80 -10.74 8.82 15.90
CA HIS A 80 -9.55 8.11 16.39
C HIS A 80 -9.81 7.32 17.68
N ILE A 81 -10.70 7.79 18.56
CA ILE A 81 -11.08 7.08 19.80
C ILE A 81 -11.77 5.75 19.45
N PHE A 82 -12.64 5.77 18.44
CA PHE A 82 -13.31 4.56 17.95
C PHE A 82 -12.29 3.60 17.31
N GLY A 83 -11.37 4.11 16.49
CA GLY A 83 -10.29 3.30 15.93
C GLY A 83 -9.42 2.64 17.00
N ASP A 84 -9.06 3.36 18.05
CA ASP A 84 -8.33 2.79 19.20
C ASP A 84 -9.12 1.67 19.89
N ALA A 85 -10.45 1.81 20.01
CA ALA A 85 -11.31 0.75 20.53
C ALA A 85 -11.35 -0.48 19.60
N VAL A 86 -11.40 -0.27 18.28
CA VAL A 86 -11.30 -1.35 17.26
C VAL A 86 -9.97 -2.11 17.40
N LEU A 87 -8.84 -1.39 17.47
CA LEU A 87 -7.52 -1.97 17.64
C LEU A 87 -7.41 -2.80 18.93
N ARG A 88 -7.96 -2.30 20.02
CA ARG A 88 -7.97 -3.00 21.30
C ARG A 88 -8.82 -4.26 21.26
N GLN A 89 -10.02 -4.17 20.68
CA GLN A 89 -10.91 -5.32 20.53
C GLN A 89 -10.30 -6.38 19.63
N PHE A 90 -9.71 -5.99 18.52
CA PHE A 90 -9.00 -6.89 17.61
C PHE A 90 -7.86 -7.63 18.33
N ALA A 91 -6.98 -6.88 19.02
CA ALA A 91 -5.84 -7.44 19.74
C ALA A 91 -6.30 -8.48 20.79
N GLN A 92 -7.27 -8.12 21.63
CA GLN A 92 -7.81 -9.02 22.66
C GLN A 92 -8.44 -10.28 22.08
N SER A 93 -9.21 -10.14 21.00
CA SER A 93 -9.88 -11.28 20.38
C SER A 93 -8.90 -12.21 19.67
N VAL A 94 -7.91 -11.66 18.95
CA VAL A 94 -6.91 -12.47 18.27
C VAL A 94 -6.01 -13.18 19.28
N GLN A 95 -5.63 -12.53 20.39
CA GLN A 95 -4.86 -13.19 21.46
C GLN A 95 -5.56 -14.45 22.01
N GLN A 96 -6.91 -14.43 22.07
CA GLN A 96 -7.67 -15.61 22.52
C GLN A 96 -7.69 -16.77 21.49
N LEU A 97 -7.35 -16.47 20.24
CA LEU A 97 -7.27 -17.48 19.17
C LEU A 97 -5.88 -18.10 19.06
N LEU A 98 -4.86 -17.49 19.70
CA LEU A 98 -3.48 -17.94 19.61
C LEU A 98 -3.28 -19.23 20.41
N PRO A 99 -2.47 -20.17 19.88
CA PRO A 99 -1.86 -21.23 20.69
C PRO A 99 -0.98 -20.64 21.80
N SER A 100 -0.72 -21.43 22.84
CA SER A 100 0.10 -21.01 24.00
C SER A 100 1.53 -20.62 23.65
N GLU A 101 2.07 -21.21 22.59
CA GLU A 101 3.42 -20.98 22.07
C GLU A 101 3.53 -19.71 21.23
N ALA A 102 2.40 -19.22 20.69
CA ALA A 102 2.38 -18.05 19.83
C ALA A 102 2.20 -16.76 20.63
N ALA A 103 2.88 -15.71 20.23
CA ALA A 103 2.78 -14.39 20.84
C ALA A 103 2.45 -13.31 19.80
N MET A 104 1.60 -12.35 20.19
CA MET A 104 1.18 -11.22 19.35
C MET A 104 1.80 -9.92 19.84
N TYR A 105 2.20 -9.10 18.87
CA TYR A 105 2.90 -7.82 19.08
C TYR A 105 2.20 -6.72 18.29
N ARG A 106 2.24 -5.51 18.81
CA ARG A 106 1.89 -4.30 18.04
C ARG A 106 3.07 -3.90 17.17
N PHE A 107 2.88 -3.88 15.86
CA PHE A 107 3.97 -3.56 14.95
C PHE A 107 4.04 -2.05 14.68
N ASP A 108 3.06 -1.50 13.98
CA ASP A 108 2.92 -0.06 13.72
C ASP A 108 1.49 0.27 13.29
N GLY A 109 1.02 1.50 13.55
CA GLY A 109 -0.28 1.99 13.06
C GLY A 109 -1.43 0.98 13.22
N ASP A 110 -1.87 0.35 12.17
CA ASP A 110 -2.89 -0.69 12.10
C ASP A 110 -2.31 -2.10 11.87
N GLU A 111 -0.99 -2.25 12.08
CA GLU A 111 -0.28 -3.50 11.81
C GLU A 111 0.10 -4.22 13.10
N PHE A 112 0.07 -5.55 13.05
CA PHE A 112 0.41 -6.46 14.14
C PHE A 112 1.34 -7.56 13.64
N ALA A 113 2.15 -8.08 14.55
CA ALA A 113 2.98 -9.25 14.27
C ALA A 113 2.58 -10.41 15.19
N ILE A 114 2.57 -11.62 14.66
CA ILE A 114 2.45 -12.85 15.45
C ILE A 114 3.70 -13.68 15.18
N VAL A 115 4.37 -14.07 16.25
CA VAL A 115 5.48 -15.04 16.21
C VAL A 115 4.96 -16.37 16.72
N TYR A 116 5.11 -17.42 15.95
CA TYR A 116 4.65 -18.77 16.31
C TYR A 116 5.82 -19.74 16.14
N PRO A 117 6.63 -19.94 17.21
CA PRO A 117 7.72 -20.90 17.23
C PRO A 117 7.23 -22.33 17.05
N GLY A 118 8.00 -23.16 16.36
CA GLY A 118 7.72 -24.58 16.13
C GLY A 118 6.58 -24.88 15.15
N ALA A 119 5.91 -23.85 14.61
CA ALA A 119 4.79 -24.04 13.69
C ALA A 119 5.27 -24.28 12.25
N GLY A 120 4.75 -25.29 11.60
CA GLY A 120 4.88 -25.48 10.16
C GLY A 120 3.91 -24.61 9.35
N GLU A 121 3.98 -24.70 8.02
CA GLU A 121 3.13 -23.91 7.11
C GLU A 121 1.64 -24.20 7.32
N GLU A 122 1.28 -25.43 7.64
CA GLU A 122 -0.12 -25.83 7.86
C GLU A 122 -0.71 -25.20 9.14
N GLU A 123 0.06 -25.15 10.23
CA GLU A 123 -0.35 -24.51 11.47
C GLU A 123 -0.48 -22.99 11.31
N LEU A 124 0.45 -22.36 10.60
CA LEU A 124 0.39 -20.92 10.28
C LEU A 124 -0.83 -20.61 9.41
N ARG A 125 -1.14 -21.44 8.44
CA ARG A 125 -2.34 -21.32 7.59
C ARG A 125 -3.63 -21.53 8.38
N ALA A 126 -3.67 -22.51 9.27
CA ALA A 126 -4.80 -22.77 10.16
C ALA A 126 -5.03 -21.59 11.13
N LEU A 127 -3.97 -21.01 11.67
CA LEU A 127 -4.07 -19.81 12.51
C LEU A 127 -4.66 -18.64 11.73
N TYR A 128 -4.15 -18.39 10.51
CA TYR A 128 -4.74 -17.36 9.63
C TYR A 128 -6.25 -17.60 9.42
N GLN A 129 -6.68 -18.82 9.12
CA GLN A 129 -8.08 -19.11 8.89
C GLN A 129 -8.96 -18.77 10.09
N LYS A 130 -8.50 -19.00 11.32
CA LYS A 130 -9.22 -18.61 12.55
C LYS A 130 -9.34 -17.08 12.67
N ILE A 131 -8.25 -16.36 12.40
CA ILE A 131 -8.22 -14.88 12.45
C ILE A 131 -9.14 -14.31 11.35
N HIS A 132 -9.03 -14.82 10.13
CA HIS A 132 -9.87 -14.44 9.00
C HIS A 132 -11.37 -14.67 9.28
N ALA A 133 -11.72 -15.81 9.84
CA ALA A 133 -13.10 -16.11 10.22
C ALA A 133 -13.61 -15.17 11.34
N TYR A 134 -12.74 -14.74 12.24
CA TYR A 134 -13.07 -13.71 13.23
C TYR A 134 -13.31 -12.35 12.54
N CYS A 135 -12.45 -11.91 11.65
CA CYS A 135 -12.55 -10.61 10.98
C CYS A 135 -13.79 -10.51 10.09
N ASN A 136 -14.09 -11.55 9.30
CA ASN A 136 -15.17 -11.54 8.30
C ASN A 136 -16.60 -11.65 8.89
N ARG A 137 -16.81 -11.17 10.10
CA ARG A 137 -18.13 -11.07 10.73
C ARG A 137 -18.39 -9.64 11.18
N PRO A 138 -19.67 -9.25 11.37
CA PRO A 138 -19.98 -7.96 11.96
C PRO A 138 -19.44 -7.86 13.39
N HIS A 139 -18.79 -6.75 13.70
CA HIS A 139 -18.31 -6.39 15.03
C HIS A 139 -19.11 -5.23 15.59
N LYS A 140 -19.14 -5.10 16.92
CA LYS A 140 -19.81 -4.00 17.61
C LYS A 140 -18.89 -3.39 18.66
N ILE A 141 -18.91 -2.08 18.70
CA ILE A 141 -18.39 -1.27 19.81
C ILE A 141 -19.53 -0.32 20.21
N ASP A 142 -20.00 -0.44 21.45
CA ASP A 142 -21.20 0.22 21.93
C ASP A 142 -22.39 -0.02 20.99
N ASP A 143 -23.03 1.02 20.47
CA ASP A 143 -24.15 0.93 19.54
C ASP A 143 -23.72 0.91 18.05
N SER A 144 -22.42 1.03 17.76
CA SER A 144 -21.90 1.09 16.40
C SER A 144 -21.44 -0.26 15.91
N SER A 145 -21.91 -0.65 14.72
CA SER A 145 -21.46 -1.87 14.02
C SER A 145 -20.41 -1.52 12.97
N TYR A 146 -19.39 -2.37 12.87
CA TYR A 146 -18.34 -2.20 11.85
C TYR A 146 -17.92 -3.55 11.24
N PHE A 147 -17.31 -3.48 10.06
CA PHE A 147 -16.70 -4.63 9.39
C PHE A 147 -15.19 -4.42 9.34
N LEU A 148 -14.48 -5.51 9.49
CA LEU A 148 -13.03 -5.52 9.47
C LEU A 148 -12.56 -6.65 8.55
N THR A 149 -11.54 -6.39 7.75
CA THR A 149 -10.80 -7.43 7.04
C THR A 149 -9.32 -7.31 7.33
N VAL A 150 -8.57 -8.36 7.10
CA VAL A 150 -7.15 -8.42 7.40
C VAL A 150 -6.37 -9.05 6.26
N SER A 151 -5.35 -8.34 5.80
CA SER A 151 -4.33 -8.88 4.92
C SER A 151 -3.15 -9.40 5.74
N VAL A 152 -2.58 -10.53 5.36
CA VAL A 152 -1.51 -11.18 6.12
C VAL A 152 -0.37 -11.58 5.19
N GLY A 153 0.87 -11.26 5.63
CA GLY A 153 2.10 -11.76 5.03
C GLY A 153 2.81 -12.70 6.00
N VAL A 154 3.28 -13.85 5.51
CA VAL A 154 3.90 -14.89 6.32
C VAL A 154 5.31 -15.17 5.83
N ALA A 155 6.27 -15.24 6.76
CA ALA A 155 7.62 -15.73 6.52
C ALA A 155 7.94 -16.88 7.49
N ILE A 156 8.62 -17.91 6.97
CA ILE A 156 8.95 -19.13 7.71
C ILE A 156 10.41 -19.06 8.18
N MET A 157 10.65 -19.30 9.47
CA MET A 157 11.97 -19.30 10.09
C MET A 157 12.86 -20.38 9.48
N GLY A 158 14.14 -20.08 9.32
CA GLY A 158 15.12 -20.99 8.71
C GLY A 158 15.00 -21.16 7.20
N LYS A 159 13.80 -20.98 6.63
CA LYS A 159 13.54 -21.03 5.17
C LYS A 159 13.66 -19.65 4.53
N ASP A 160 12.98 -18.66 5.09
CA ASP A 160 12.82 -17.32 4.51
C ASP A 160 13.72 -16.28 5.16
N GLY A 161 14.42 -16.64 6.23
CA GLY A 161 15.40 -15.81 6.90
C GLY A 161 16.00 -16.51 8.13
N SER A 162 17.20 -16.08 8.47
CA SER A 162 18.02 -16.57 9.60
C SER A 162 18.04 -15.59 10.78
N GLY A 163 17.22 -14.55 10.74
CA GLY A 163 17.11 -13.54 11.78
C GLY A 163 15.87 -12.64 11.58
N TYR A 164 15.60 -11.82 12.59
CA TYR A 164 14.41 -10.98 12.63
C TYR A 164 14.28 -10.06 11.40
N GLN A 165 15.33 -9.35 11.03
CA GLN A 165 15.29 -8.36 9.93
C GLN A 165 15.00 -9.00 8.57
N GLU A 166 15.55 -10.19 8.32
CA GLU A 166 15.29 -10.94 7.10
C GLU A 166 13.84 -11.44 7.06
N LEU A 167 13.38 -12.08 8.13
CA LEU A 167 12.00 -12.57 8.25
C LEU A 167 11.00 -11.44 8.13
N LEU A 168 11.28 -10.30 8.79
CA LEU A 168 10.42 -9.12 8.71
C LEU A 168 10.31 -8.60 7.28
N THR A 169 11.45 -8.49 6.58
CA THR A 169 11.47 -8.04 5.18
C THR A 169 10.66 -8.97 4.28
N CYS A 170 10.79 -10.28 4.48
CA CYS A 170 10.04 -11.29 3.74
C CYS A 170 8.53 -11.22 4.04
N ALA A 171 8.16 -11.13 5.33
CA ALA A 171 6.76 -11.03 5.74
C ALA A 171 6.10 -9.73 5.28
N LEU A 172 6.82 -8.58 5.32
CA LEU A 172 6.35 -7.30 4.77
C LEU A 172 6.11 -7.39 3.25
N SER A 173 7.02 -8.04 2.52
CA SER A 173 6.86 -8.22 1.07
C SER A 173 5.63 -9.08 0.75
N ALA A 174 5.40 -10.13 1.52
CA ALA A 174 4.22 -10.98 1.38
C ALA A 174 2.93 -10.24 1.76
N LEU A 175 2.95 -9.41 2.81
CA LEU A 175 1.80 -8.57 3.20
C LEU A 175 1.43 -7.56 2.11
N GLU A 176 2.42 -6.94 1.48
CA GLU A 176 2.21 -6.02 0.35
C GLU A 176 1.51 -6.73 -0.82
N VAL A 177 1.95 -7.94 -1.16
CA VAL A 177 1.29 -8.78 -2.20
C VAL A 177 -0.14 -9.12 -1.80
N SER A 178 -0.42 -9.45 -0.53
CA SER A 178 -1.79 -9.67 -0.04
C SER A 178 -2.66 -8.43 -0.24
N LYS A 179 -2.15 -7.24 0.10
CA LYS A 179 -2.87 -5.97 -0.08
C LYS A 179 -3.14 -5.65 -1.57
N GLN A 180 -2.18 -5.96 -2.46
CA GLN A 180 -2.31 -5.76 -3.91
C GLN A 180 -3.27 -6.75 -4.58
N ASN A 181 -3.33 -7.99 -4.10
CA ASN A 181 -4.20 -9.05 -4.64
C ASN A 181 -5.67 -8.96 -4.17
N GLY A 182 -6.13 -7.80 -3.76
CA GLY A 182 -7.52 -7.53 -3.41
C GLY A 182 -7.79 -7.53 -1.91
N LYS A 183 -6.75 -7.56 -1.06
CA LYS A 183 -6.87 -7.54 0.41
C LYS A 183 -7.55 -8.80 0.97
N ASN A 184 -7.79 -8.84 2.29
CA ASN A 184 -8.51 -9.92 2.98
C ASN A 184 -7.99 -11.33 2.66
N THR A 185 -6.69 -11.48 2.51
CA THR A 185 -6.03 -12.73 2.12
C THR A 185 -4.69 -12.92 2.83
N VAL A 186 -4.14 -14.13 2.74
CA VAL A 186 -2.80 -14.47 3.23
C VAL A 186 -1.87 -14.79 2.08
N THR A 187 -0.68 -14.27 2.14
CA THR A 187 0.40 -14.61 1.22
C THR A 187 1.60 -15.14 2.02
N PHE A 188 2.08 -16.31 1.65
CA PHE A 188 3.34 -16.84 2.14
C PHE A 188 4.47 -16.31 1.27
N PHE A 189 5.55 -15.89 1.89
CA PHE A 189 6.70 -15.36 1.15
C PHE A 189 7.25 -16.38 0.15
N SER A 190 7.67 -15.87 -1.00
CA SER A 190 8.49 -16.59 -1.98
C SER A 190 9.57 -15.67 -2.52
N GLN A 191 10.70 -16.24 -2.93
CA GLN A 191 11.84 -15.44 -3.44
C GLN A 191 11.46 -14.57 -4.65
N ASP A 192 10.52 -15.01 -5.47
CA ASP A 192 10.04 -14.25 -6.62
C ASP A 192 9.41 -12.90 -6.23
N MET A 193 8.84 -12.80 -5.01
CA MET A 193 8.27 -11.55 -4.50
C MET A 193 9.35 -10.48 -4.27
N MET A 194 10.53 -10.87 -3.78
CA MET A 194 11.66 -9.94 -3.60
C MET A 194 12.15 -9.40 -4.95
N HIS A 195 12.23 -10.27 -5.95
CA HIS A 195 12.59 -9.86 -7.30
C HIS A 195 11.56 -8.90 -7.89
N THR A 196 10.27 -9.20 -7.74
CA THR A 196 9.16 -8.35 -8.20
C THR A 196 9.19 -6.98 -7.52
N ARG A 197 9.34 -6.94 -6.19
CA ARG A 197 9.42 -5.69 -5.42
C ARG A 197 10.62 -4.83 -5.81
N ARG A 198 11.81 -5.44 -5.90
CA ARG A 198 13.02 -4.75 -6.33
C ARG A 198 12.83 -4.17 -7.74
N ARG A 199 12.29 -4.96 -8.66
CA ARG A 199 11.98 -4.53 -10.03
C ARG A 199 11.00 -3.34 -10.03
N ALA A 200 9.93 -3.39 -9.26
CA ALA A 200 8.98 -2.29 -9.15
C ALA A 200 9.61 -0.98 -8.66
N LEU A 201 10.49 -1.05 -7.64
CA LEU A 201 11.24 0.12 -7.14
C LEU A 201 12.18 0.70 -8.20
N GLU A 202 12.91 -0.15 -8.91
CA GLU A 202 13.81 0.27 -10.00
C GLU A 202 13.02 0.90 -11.15
N LEU A 203 11.90 0.28 -11.56
CA LEU A 203 11.02 0.84 -12.60
C LEU A 203 10.42 2.18 -12.19
N SER A 204 9.97 2.34 -10.94
CA SER A 204 9.44 3.62 -10.43
C SER A 204 10.48 4.74 -10.53
N SER A 205 11.72 4.47 -10.15
CA SER A 205 12.82 5.45 -10.28
C SER A 205 13.08 5.80 -11.75
N ARG A 206 13.04 4.82 -12.67
CA ARG A 206 13.22 5.03 -14.10
C ARG A 206 12.06 5.79 -14.73
N LEU A 207 10.83 5.56 -14.29
CA LEU A 207 9.66 6.32 -14.71
C LEU A 207 9.79 7.79 -14.34
N GLN A 208 10.22 8.11 -13.11
CA GLN A 208 10.48 9.49 -12.69
C GLN A 208 11.50 10.17 -13.60
N LEU A 209 12.62 9.49 -13.87
CA LEU A 209 13.63 10.02 -14.78
C LEU A 209 13.09 10.23 -16.21
N SER A 210 12.27 9.32 -16.72
CA SER A 210 11.64 9.43 -18.04
C SER A 210 10.74 10.67 -18.14
N VAL A 211 9.95 10.94 -17.09
CA VAL A 211 9.11 12.14 -17.02
C VAL A 211 9.95 13.41 -16.94
N MET A 212 10.97 13.44 -16.09
CA MET A 212 11.88 14.58 -15.94
C MET A 212 12.65 14.89 -17.24
N ASN A 213 12.97 13.88 -18.03
CA ASN A 213 13.67 14.01 -19.32
C ASN A 213 12.74 14.32 -20.51
N GLY A 214 11.55 14.82 -20.26
CA GLY A 214 10.63 15.28 -21.29
C GLY A 214 9.94 14.15 -22.06
N MET A 215 9.59 13.07 -21.40
CA MET A 215 8.80 11.94 -21.91
C MET A 215 9.46 11.13 -23.05
N LYS A 216 10.77 11.27 -23.29
CA LYS A 216 11.46 10.70 -24.47
C LYS A 216 11.39 9.17 -24.55
N SER A 217 11.20 8.51 -23.41
CA SER A 217 11.09 7.04 -23.33
C SER A 217 9.67 6.51 -23.56
N PHE A 218 8.69 7.42 -23.63
CA PHE A 218 7.30 7.07 -23.91
C PHE A 218 6.98 7.26 -25.40
N HIS A 219 6.13 6.39 -25.92
CA HIS A 219 5.55 6.54 -27.25
C HIS A 219 4.14 5.95 -27.29
N LEU A 220 3.36 6.37 -28.28
CA LEU A 220 2.03 5.79 -28.52
C LEU A 220 2.10 4.79 -29.66
N VAL A 221 1.41 3.67 -29.47
CA VAL A 221 1.02 2.79 -30.57
C VAL A 221 -0.50 2.87 -30.73
N TYR A 222 -0.99 2.59 -31.91
CA TYR A 222 -2.40 2.80 -32.25
C TYR A 222 -2.99 1.48 -32.71
N GLN A 223 -4.01 1.01 -32.00
CA GLN A 223 -4.75 -0.19 -32.36
C GLN A 223 -6.01 0.21 -33.13
N PRO A 224 -6.10 -0.07 -34.44
CA PRO A 224 -7.25 0.32 -35.24
C PRO A 224 -8.47 -0.51 -34.86
N PHE A 225 -9.65 0.12 -34.92
CA PHE A 225 -10.91 -0.57 -34.91
C PHE A 225 -11.67 -0.27 -36.21
N VAL A 226 -12.47 -1.24 -36.64
CA VAL A 226 -13.16 -1.21 -37.91
C VAL A 226 -14.67 -1.27 -37.72
N HIS A 227 -15.40 -0.67 -38.63
CA HIS A 227 -16.84 -0.81 -38.68
C HIS A 227 -17.21 -2.24 -39.09
N SER A 228 -18.10 -2.90 -38.33
CA SER A 228 -18.41 -4.33 -38.48
C SER A 228 -18.94 -4.72 -39.85
N GLU A 229 -19.73 -3.84 -40.48
CA GLU A 229 -20.35 -4.13 -41.76
C GLU A 229 -19.46 -3.80 -42.96
N THR A 230 -18.70 -2.70 -42.88
CA THR A 230 -17.91 -2.23 -44.03
C THR A 230 -16.47 -2.64 -44.00
N LEU A 231 -15.98 -3.13 -42.84
CA LEU A 231 -14.59 -3.46 -42.54
C LEU A 231 -13.60 -2.32 -42.77
N ARG A 232 -14.11 -1.08 -42.85
CA ARG A 232 -13.26 0.12 -42.96
C ARG A 232 -12.81 0.56 -41.58
N VAL A 233 -11.60 1.08 -41.51
CA VAL A 233 -11.08 1.68 -40.26
C VAL A 233 -11.95 2.87 -39.91
N SER A 234 -12.54 2.85 -38.73
CA SER A 234 -13.37 3.95 -38.18
C SER A 234 -12.67 4.75 -37.09
N GLY A 235 -11.58 4.21 -36.54
CA GLY A 235 -10.81 4.88 -35.51
C GLY A 235 -9.64 4.04 -35.00
N ALA A 236 -9.00 4.50 -33.94
CA ALA A 236 -7.97 3.73 -33.26
C ALA A 236 -7.93 4.07 -31.75
N GLU A 237 -7.48 3.12 -30.97
CA GLU A 237 -7.14 3.30 -29.56
C GLU A 237 -5.65 3.68 -29.42
N ALA A 238 -5.37 4.81 -28.77
CA ALA A 238 -4.01 5.23 -28.44
C ALA A 238 -3.55 4.51 -27.19
N LEU A 239 -2.51 3.69 -27.34
CA LEU A 239 -2.00 2.83 -26.30
C LEU A 239 -0.58 3.25 -25.92
N LEU A 240 -0.40 3.67 -24.67
CA LEU A 240 0.89 4.08 -24.12
C LEU A 240 1.86 2.91 -24.10
N ARG A 241 3.11 3.16 -24.52
CA ARG A 241 4.24 2.26 -24.40
C ARG A 241 5.39 3.00 -23.75
N TRP A 242 6.18 2.26 -22.99
CA TRP A 242 7.36 2.78 -22.31
C TRP A 242 8.53 1.83 -22.53
N SER A 243 9.69 2.40 -22.86
CA SER A 243 10.94 1.67 -23.05
C SER A 243 11.97 2.16 -22.05
N CYS A 244 12.55 1.25 -21.30
CA CYS A 244 13.57 1.52 -20.31
C CYS A 244 14.91 0.95 -20.79
N GLU A 245 16.01 1.71 -20.68
CA GLU A 245 17.34 1.25 -21.10
C GLU A 245 17.75 -0.09 -20.46
N SER A 246 17.41 -0.26 -19.17
CA SER A 246 17.81 -1.45 -18.40
C SER A 246 16.90 -2.65 -18.62
N TYR A 247 15.64 -2.45 -19.02
CA TYR A 247 14.62 -3.51 -19.09
C TYR A 247 13.97 -3.64 -20.48
N GLY A 248 14.37 -2.80 -21.44
CA GLY A 248 13.73 -2.77 -22.75
C GLY A 248 12.28 -2.28 -22.67
N VAL A 249 11.41 -2.90 -23.45
CA VAL A 249 9.97 -2.59 -23.47
C VAL A 249 9.32 -3.17 -22.22
N VAL A 250 8.72 -2.31 -21.41
CA VAL A 250 7.99 -2.70 -20.18
C VAL A 250 6.50 -2.75 -20.48
N SER A 251 5.81 -3.76 -19.94
CA SER A 251 4.36 -3.94 -20.15
C SER A 251 3.55 -2.82 -19.49
N PRO A 252 2.48 -2.30 -20.14
CA PRO A 252 1.57 -1.35 -19.52
C PRO A 252 0.95 -1.84 -18.20
N VAL A 253 0.66 -3.13 -18.10
CA VAL A 253 0.14 -3.76 -16.86
C VAL A 253 1.11 -3.61 -15.69
N GLU A 254 2.42 -3.52 -15.97
CA GLU A 254 3.45 -3.35 -14.95
C GLU A 254 3.71 -1.88 -14.63
N PHE A 255 3.83 -1.00 -15.63
CA PHE A 255 4.26 0.38 -15.38
C PHE A 255 3.13 1.38 -15.10
N ILE A 256 1.90 1.16 -15.61
CA ILE A 256 0.78 2.07 -15.35
C ILE A 256 0.43 2.15 -13.87
N PRO A 257 0.30 1.03 -13.11
CA PRO A 257 0.07 1.09 -11.67
C PRO A 257 1.19 1.84 -10.92
N LEU A 258 2.44 1.76 -11.37
CA LEU A 258 3.55 2.48 -10.78
C LEU A 258 3.44 4.01 -11.05
N LEU A 259 3.00 4.41 -12.26
CA LEU A 259 2.72 5.82 -12.57
C LEU A 259 1.58 6.36 -11.70
N GLU A 260 0.55 5.56 -11.45
CA GLU A 260 -0.57 5.91 -10.58
C GLU A 260 -0.12 6.05 -9.12
N ALA A 261 0.62 5.07 -8.61
CA ALA A 261 1.11 5.07 -7.22
C ALA A 261 2.00 6.29 -6.89
N CYS A 262 2.80 6.78 -7.83
CA CYS A 262 3.65 7.96 -7.63
C CYS A 262 3.07 9.26 -8.21
N GLY A 263 1.80 9.28 -8.66
CA GLY A 263 1.11 10.46 -9.20
C GLY A 263 1.62 10.94 -10.57
N LEU A 264 2.57 10.23 -11.17
CA LEU A 264 3.13 10.58 -12.49
C LEU A 264 2.15 10.29 -13.64
N ILE A 265 1.08 9.56 -13.38
CA ILE A 265 0.03 9.30 -14.38
C ILE A 265 -0.62 10.60 -14.87
N VAL A 266 -0.67 11.65 -14.04
CA VAL A 266 -1.24 12.95 -14.41
C VAL A 266 -0.41 13.66 -15.49
N PRO A 267 0.88 13.97 -15.30
CA PRO A 267 1.69 14.59 -16.35
C PRO A 267 1.88 13.70 -17.58
N VAL A 268 2.02 12.38 -17.40
CA VAL A 268 2.13 11.44 -18.53
C VAL A 268 0.82 11.40 -19.31
N GLY A 269 -0.32 11.37 -18.66
CA GLY A 269 -1.61 11.35 -19.32
C GLY A 269 -1.93 12.65 -20.07
N LYS A 270 -1.49 13.81 -19.56
CA LYS A 270 -1.56 15.08 -20.30
C LYS A 270 -0.75 15.00 -21.62
N TRP A 271 0.44 14.47 -21.54
CA TRP A 271 1.29 14.22 -22.73
C TRP A 271 0.66 13.22 -23.71
N VAL A 272 0.09 12.12 -23.21
CA VAL A 272 -0.62 11.12 -24.02
C VAL A 272 -1.77 11.74 -24.79
N LEU A 273 -2.58 12.55 -24.11
CA LEU A 273 -3.74 13.21 -24.73
C LEU A 273 -3.29 14.19 -25.82
N GLU A 274 -2.25 14.99 -25.57
CA GLU A 274 -1.72 15.92 -26.58
C GLU A 274 -1.23 15.18 -27.82
N GLU A 275 -0.45 14.10 -27.65
CA GLU A 275 0.06 13.28 -28.76
C GLU A 275 -1.07 12.60 -29.54
N ALA A 276 -2.10 12.11 -28.85
CA ALA A 276 -3.29 11.48 -29.46
C ALA A 276 -4.07 12.50 -30.27
N VAL A 277 -4.34 13.69 -29.72
CA VAL A 277 -5.04 14.79 -30.42
C VAL A 277 -4.26 15.23 -31.66
N ARG A 278 -2.95 15.42 -31.54
CA ARG A 278 -2.08 15.79 -32.65
C ARG A 278 -2.10 14.75 -33.77
N THR A 279 -2.11 13.47 -33.41
CA THR A 279 -2.14 12.36 -34.37
C THR A 279 -3.53 12.23 -35.00
N CYS A 280 -4.59 12.34 -34.23
CA CYS A 280 -5.97 12.33 -34.72
C CYS A 280 -6.18 13.43 -35.77
N LYS A 281 -5.75 14.67 -35.50
CA LYS A 281 -5.83 15.79 -36.47
C LYS A 281 -5.13 15.49 -37.80
N LYS A 282 -3.99 14.77 -37.78
CA LYS A 282 -3.30 14.33 -38.99
C LYS A 282 -4.11 13.32 -39.78
N TRP A 283 -4.73 12.35 -39.09
CA TRP A 283 -5.45 11.25 -39.75
C TRP A 283 -6.82 11.69 -40.27
N LEU A 284 -7.47 12.67 -39.71
CA LEU A 284 -8.70 13.29 -40.23
C LEU A 284 -8.55 13.80 -41.67
N ARG A 285 -7.34 14.08 -42.14
CA ARG A 285 -7.09 14.45 -43.55
C ARG A 285 -7.38 13.29 -44.52
N TYR A 286 -7.31 12.06 -44.04
CA TYR A 286 -7.49 10.83 -44.82
C TYR A 286 -8.83 10.16 -44.52
N GLN A 287 -9.30 10.31 -43.29
CA GLN A 287 -10.57 9.72 -42.80
C GLN A 287 -11.33 10.79 -41.98
N PRO A 288 -12.28 11.54 -42.61
CA PRO A 288 -12.96 12.63 -41.94
C PRO A 288 -13.75 12.28 -40.68
N ASP A 289 -14.25 11.04 -40.58
CA ASP A 289 -15.04 10.54 -39.45
C ASP A 289 -14.19 9.75 -38.45
N PHE A 290 -12.87 9.91 -38.48
CA PHE A 290 -11.95 9.15 -37.61
C PHE A 290 -12.13 9.52 -36.13
N ILE A 291 -12.21 8.50 -35.27
CA ILE A 291 -12.32 8.66 -33.81
C ILE A 291 -11.04 8.10 -33.15
N MET A 292 -10.44 8.87 -32.25
CA MET A 292 -9.32 8.46 -31.43
C MET A 292 -9.78 8.17 -29.99
N ASN A 293 -9.65 6.93 -29.55
CA ASN A 293 -9.91 6.56 -28.15
C ASN A 293 -8.64 6.71 -27.32
N VAL A 294 -8.77 7.34 -26.14
CA VAL A 294 -7.67 7.53 -25.19
C VAL A 294 -8.07 7.01 -23.81
N ASN A 295 -7.22 6.17 -23.23
CA ASN A 295 -7.41 5.69 -21.86
C ASN A 295 -7.05 6.81 -20.86
N ILE A 296 -7.94 7.05 -19.90
CA ILE A 296 -7.77 8.08 -18.87
C ILE A 296 -7.90 7.42 -17.50
N SER A 297 -6.87 7.58 -16.68
CA SER A 297 -6.90 7.11 -15.29
C SER A 297 -7.87 7.95 -14.44
N TYR A 298 -8.49 7.30 -13.45
CA TYR A 298 -9.33 7.97 -12.47
C TYR A 298 -8.58 9.13 -11.76
N LEU A 299 -7.29 8.94 -11.46
CA LEU A 299 -6.48 9.98 -10.81
C LEU A 299 -6.32 11.26 -11.66
N GLN A 300 -6.32 11.12 -12.98
CA GLN A 300 -6.32 12.30 -13.88
C GLN A 300 -7.65 13.06 -13.81
N MET A 301 -8.76 12.35 -13.59
CA MET A 301 -10.08 12.98 -13.50
C MET A 301 -10.28 13.74 -12.18
N LEU A 302 -9.50 13.42 -11.14
CA LEU A 302 -9.48 14.15 -9.87
C LEU A 302 -8.68 15.47 -9.95
N ASP A 303 -7.85 15.65 -10.98
CA ASP A 303 -7.14 16.92 -11.22
C ASP A 303 -8.14 17.97 -11.72
N GLU A 304 -8.44 18.97 -10.90
CA GLU A 304 -9.38 20.06 -11.22
C GLU A 304 -9.03 20.77 -12.55
N SER A 305 -7.75 20.82 -12.92
CA SER A 305 -7.28 21.44 -14.15
C SER A 305 -7.46 20.55 -15.39
N PHE A 306 -7.86 19.29 -15.24
CA PHE A 306 -7.87 18.32 -16.34
C PHE A 306 -8.83 18.70 -17.46
N ILE A 307 -10.06 19.13 -17.13
CA ILE A 307 -11.08 19.51 -18.13
C ILE A 307 -10.65 20.76 -18.91
N ASP A 308 -10.05 21.74 -18.24
CA ASP A 308 -9.55 22.94 -18.89
C ASP A 308 -8.38 22.64 -19.80
N PHE A 309 -7.49 21.74 -19.39
CA PHE A 309 -6.41 21.23 -20.23
C PHE A 309 -6.94 20.53 -21.49
N VAL A 310 -7.96 19.68 -21.37
CA VAL A 310 -8.60 19.03 -22.54
C VAL A 310 -9.15 20.05 -23.51
N ARG A 311 -9.89 21.07 -23.02
CA ARG A 311 -10.42 22.15 -23.85
C ARG A 311 -9.31 22.94 -24.54
N GLN A 312 -8.25 23.26 -23.81
CA GLN A 312 -7.09 24.00 -24.34
C GLN A 312 -6.43 23.23 -25.48
N ILE A 313 -6.15 21.93 -25.31
CA ILE A 313 -5.51 21.09 -26.33
C ILE A 313 -6.39 20.94 -27.57
N LEU A 314 -7.67 20.69 -27.42
CA LEU A 314 -8.61 20.58 -28.54
C LEU A 314 -8.64 21.89 -29.36
N ASN A 315 -8.71 23.03 -28.68
CA ASN A 315 -8.67 24.33 -29.33
C ASN A 315 -7.31 24.63 -30.02
N GLN A 316 -6.20 24.29 -29.34
CA GLN A 316 -4.84 24.50 -29.89
C GLN A 316 -4.63 23.76 -31.22
N TYR A 317 -5.17 22.56 -31.34
CA TYR A 317 -5.05 21.75 -32.56
C TYR A 317 -6.26 21.89 -33.49
N ASP A 318 -7.23 22.76 -33.17
CA ASP A 318 -8.47 22.92 -33.93
C ASP A 318 -9.13 21.57 -34.24
N LEU A 319 -9.30 20.75 -33.19
CA LEU A 319 -9.87 19.40 -33.25
C LEU A 319 -11.26 19.40 -32.61
N PRO A 320 -12.34 19.09 -33.38
CA PRO A 320 -13.67 18.98 -32.79
C PRO A 320 -13.74 17.87 -31.75
N PRO A 321 -14.38 18.09 -30.58
CA PRO A 321 -14.42 17.09 -29.49
C PRO A 321 -14.99 15.73 -29.89
N ALA A 322 -15.84 15.67 -30.93
CA ALA A 322 -16.44 14.44 -31.43
C ALA A 322 -15.41 13.41 -31.96
N HIS A 323 -14.19 13.84 -32.24
CA HIS A 323 -13.11 12.95 -32.73
C HIS A 323 -12.23 12.35 -31.63
N ILE A 324 -12.44 12.73 -30.37
CA ILE A 324 -11.77 12.14 -29.23
C ILE A 324 -12.82 11.50 -28.33
N ASP A 325 -12.64 10.22 -28.06
CA ASP A 325 -13.46 9.48 -27.11
C ASP A 325 -12.59 8.94 -25.97
N ARG A 326 -13.17 8.81 -24.78
CA ARG A 326 -12.49 8.23 -23.64
C ARG A 326 -12.93 6.78 -23.44
N LYS A 327 -11.99 5.93 -23.18
CA LYS A 327 -12.22 4.60 -22.63
C LYS A 327 -11.85 4.64 -21.15
N SER A 328 -12.77 4.31 -20.29
CA SER A 328 -12.57 4.23 -18.82
C SER A 328 -12.42 2.78 -18.39
#